data_f3b55e8455cb2ef48af181448b17bcca
#
_entry.id   f3b55e8455cb2ef48af181448b17bcca
#
_cell.length_a   1.000
_cell.length_b   1.000
_cell.length_c   1.000
_cell.angle_alpha   90.00
_cell.angle_beta   90.00
_cell.angle_gamma   90.00
#
_symmetry.space_group_name_H-M   'P 1'
#
loop_
_entity.id
_entity.type
_entity.pdbx_description
1 polymer ?
#
loop_
_entity_poly.entity_id
_entity_poly.type
_entity_poly.pdbx_seq_one_letter_code
_entity_poly.pdbx_strand_id
1 'polypeptide(L)'
;VDRDRVTISEVRFAPFQENIPITGNVLPRNWFFLDAIEGGRVEEVFVQEGAILQEGDPILRLSNSGLQLSLLQTETSRIEQINRLEQTRFQVEQSNLSTRQQLTDMQYNIRRLEREHSRAKQLYDKDLMAEQDYLRIKDEYDYYLSRMDLTQRSYRTDSLRQAQQLEQMAQAVERMDQNFQVINSRLENLVIRAPADGRLSQLNAQLGEIVSTGYRFGQVDLMDGVMVRAQVDEFHISRVMRGQKAVTLPIAGQEYEMEVHRVYPQVQQGRFEVDLHFVGEEPDAIRRGQTVRARLEMSDPTEAVVVPLGGFFQSTGGNWIYVLDESGEFAVKQPIRLSRKNLEVYEVVEGLEPGQLVVTSSYETFNEADRLVFN
;
A
#
# COMPACT_ATOMS: atom_id res chain seq x y z
N VAL A 1 7.88 -62.00 -29.49
CA VAL A 1 7.38 -60.60 -29.50
C VAL A 1 8.05 -59.90 -30.66
N ASP A 2 7.26 -59.21 -31.49
CA ASP A 2 7.78 -58.42 -32.61
C ASP A 2 8.62 -57.26 -32.08
N ARG A 3 9.90 -57.18 -32.44
CA ARG A 3 10.84 -56.16 -31.94
C ARG A 3 10.41 -54.72 -32.28
N ASP A 4 9.68 -54.55 -33.40
CA ASP A 4 9.20 -53.27 -33.87
C ASP A 4 8.00 -52.74 -33.04
N ARG A 5 7.42 -53.57 -32.18
CA ARG A 5 6.28 -53.19 -31.32
C ARG A 5 6.70 -52.81 -29.88
N VAL A 6 8.00 -52.81 -29.56
CA VAL A 6 8.51 -52.47 -28.26
C VAL A 6 9.50 -51.32 -28.37
N THR A 7 9.44 -50.38 -27.41
CA THR A 7 10.44 -49.34 -27.27
C THR A 7 11.57 -49.84 -26.40
N ILE A 8 12.75 -49.88 -26.94
CA ILE A 8 13.96 -50.25 -26.22
C ILE A 8 14.75 -48.97 -25.92
N SER A 9 15.13 -48.79 -24.69
CA SER A 9 15.88 -47.61 -24.22
C SER A 9 17.14 -48.07 -23.45
N GLU A 10 18.17 -47.24 -23.54
CA GLU A 10 19.42 -47.46 -22.83
C GLU A 10 19.37 -46.85 -21.42
N VAL A 11 19.81 -47.60 -20.42
CA VAL A 11 20.05 -47.10 -19.05
C VAL A 11 21.34 -46.28 -19.06
N ARG A 12 21.29 -45.06 -18.58
CA ARG A 12 22.44 -44.15 -18.62
C ARG A 12 22.80 -43.67 -17.23
N PHE A 13 24.11 -43.39 -17.05
CA PHE A 13 24.58 -42.62 -15.90
C PHE A 13 24.68 -41.15 -16.39
N ALA A 14 23.83 -40.30 -15.85
CA ALA A 14 23.68 -38.93 -16.31
C ALA A 14 23.25 -38.00 -15.19
N PRO A 15 23.46 -36.68 -15.36
CA PRO A 15 22.93 -35.70 -14.42
C PRO A 15 21.39 -35.82 -14.31
N PHE A 16 20.93 -36.01 -13.08
CA PHE A 16 19.51 -36.09 -12.75
C PHE A 16 19.13 -34.95 -11.82
N GLN A 17 18.09 -34.24 -12.15
CA GLN A 17 17.48 -33.21 -11.33
C GLN A 17 15.99 -33.46 -11.26
N GLU A 18 15.49 -33.56 -10.02
CA GLU A 18 14.05 -33.68 -9.79
C GLU A 18 13.39 -32.33 -10.12
N ASN A 19 12.39 -32.35 -10.96
CA ASN A 19 11.56 -31.18 -11.27
C ASN A 19 10.10 -31.54 -11.38
N ILE A 20 9.23 -30.55 -11.15
CA ILE A 20 7.79 -30.68 -11.29
C ILE A 20 7.27 -29.65 -12.29
N PRO A 21 6.31 -30.03 -13.15
CA PRO A 21 5.67 -29.09 -14.04
C PRO A 21 4.74 -28.19 -13.24
N ILE A 22 4.87 -26.89 -13.44
CA ILE A 22 3.98 -25.88 -12.86
C ILE A 22 3.38 -25.03 -13.97
N THR A 23 2.18 -24.53 -13.71
CA THR A 23 1.49 -23.61 -14.61
C THR A 23 1.04 -22.40 -13.81
N GLY A 24 1.31 -21.21 -14.33
CA GLY A 24 0.96 -19.97 -13.65
C GLY A 24 0.50 -18.90 -14.63
N ASN A 25 -0.01 -17.80 -14.08
CA ASN A 25 -0.42 -16.64 -14.84
C ASN A 25 0.51 -15.46 -14.57
N VAL A 26 0.77 -14.69 -15.61
CA VAL A 26 1.57 -13.47 -15.52
C VAL A 26 0.75 -12.38 -14.83
N LEU A 27 1.33 -11.80 -13.81
CA LEU A 27 0.80 -10.66 -13.05
C LEU A 27 1.86 -9.55 -12.99
N PRO A 28 1.49 -8.28 -12.82
CA PRO A 28 2.46 -7.24 -12.47
C PRO A 28 3.09 -7.56 -11.11
N ARG A 29 4.32 -7.10 -10.85
CA ARG A 29 4.95 -7.28 -9.53
C ARG A 29 4.22 -6.48 -8.48
N ASN A 30 3.89 -5.23 -8.79
CA ASN A 30 3.18 -4.31 -7.91
C ASN A 30 2.04 -3.62 -8.66
N TRP A 31 0.97 -3.30 -7.91
CA TRP A 31 -0.19 -2.58 -8.43
C TRP A 31 -0.86 -1.78 -7.34
N PHE A 32 -1.62 -0.76 -7.74
CA PHE A 32 -2.49 0.01 -6.87
C PHE A 32 -3.94 -0.14 -7.30
N PHE A 33 -4.82 -0.30 -6.33
CA PHE A 33 -6.24 -0.19 -6.58
C PHE A 33 -6.68 1.28 -6.60
N LEU A 34 -7.61 1.61 -7.48
CA LEU A 34 -8.24 2.91 -7.58
C LEU A 34 -9.58 2.85 -6.86
N ASP A 35 -9.58 3.20 -5.58
CA ASP A 35 -10.78 3.20 -4.76
C ASP A 35 -11.29 4.65 -4.57
N ALA A 36 -12.62 4.86 -4.59
CA ALA A 36 -13.24 6.14 -4.31
C ALA A 36 -13.05 6.52 -2.82
N ILE A 37 -12.29 7.56 -2.54
CA ILE A 37 -12.14 8.11 -1.18
C ILE A 37 -13.43 8.83 -0.78
N GLU A 38 -14.06 9.54 -1.71
CA GLU A 38 -15.35 10.20 -1.53
C GLU A 38 -16.37 9.66 -2.53
N GLY A 39 -17.63 9.53 -2.09
CA GLY A 39 -18.72 9.16 -2.97
C GLY A 39 -19.20 10.33 -3.83
N GLY A 40 -19.75 10.01 -5.00
CA GLY A 40 -20.28 11.03 -5.89
C GLY A 40 -20.82 10.44 -7.18
N ARG A 41 -21.19 11.30 -8.13
CA ARG A 41 -21.57 10.93 -9.49
C ARG A 41 -20.36 11.06 -10.40
N VAL A 42 -20.08 10.08 -11.25
CA VAL A 42 -19.05 10.16 -12.28
C VAL A 42 -19.44 11.24 -13.29
N GLU A 43 -18.70 12.32 -13.30
CA GLU A 43 -18.94 13.51 -14.15
C GLU A 43 -18.11 13.44 -15.42
N GLU A 44 -16.87 12.99 -15.32
CA GLU A 44 -15.94 12.92 -16.46
C GLU A 44 -14.94 11.78 -16.28
N VAL A 45 -14.58 11.14 -17.38
CA VAL A 45 -13.53 10.12 -17.45
C VAL A 45 -12.48 10.63 -18.43
N PHE A 46 -11.25 10.85 -17.97
CA PHE A 46 -10.19 11.49 -18.74
C PHE A 46 -9.36 10.49 -19.57
N VAL A 47 -9.29 9.24 -19.13
CA VAL A 47 -8.42 8.21 -19.70
C VAL A 47 -9.18 6.89 -19.91
N GLN A 48 -8.66 6.02 -20.77
CA GLN A 48 -9.22 4.70 -21.05
C GLN A 48 -8.30 3.60 -20.53
N GLU A 49 -8.84 2.39 -20.38
CA GLU A 49 -8.03 1.21 -20.08
C GLU A 49 -6.86 1.04 -21.06
N GLY A 50 -5.71 0.65 -20.54
CA GLY A 50 -4.46 0.51 -21.29
C GLY A 50 -3.59 1.77 -21.36
N ALA A 51 -4.10 2.94 -20.93
CA ALA A 51 -3.32 4.18 -20.90
C ALA A 51 -2.11 4.06 -19.95
N ILE A 52 -1.00 4.67 -20.37
CA ILE A 52 0.18 4.87 -19.51
C ILE A 52 -0.03 6.19 -18.77
N LEU A 53 0.12 6.16 -17.45
CA LEU A 53 -0.14 7.26 -16.54
C LEU A 53 1.15 7.63 -15.79
N GLN A 54 1.30 8.91 -15.48
CA GLN A 54 2.27 9.41 -14.52
C GLN A 54 1.59 9.66 -13.16
N GLU A 55 2.37 9.64 -12.08
CA GLU A 55 1.86 9.97 -10.75
C GLU A 55 1.16 11.34 -10.76
N GLY A 56 -0.07 11.37 -10.24
CA GLY A 56 -0.90 12.58 -10.19
C GLY A 56 -1.79 12.82 -11.41
N ASP A 57 -1.62 12.08 -12.52
CA ASP A 57 -2.49 12.22 -13.69
C ASP A 57 -3.97 11.97 -13.34
N PRO A 58 -4.90 12.84 -13.77
CA PRO A 58 -6.31 12.65 -13.51
C PRO A 58 -6.87 11.50 -14.34
N ILE A 59 -7.59 10.58 -13.69
CA ILE A 59 -8.21 9.41 -14.31
C ILE A 59 -9.69 9.67 -14.55
N LEU A 60 -10.41 10.11 -13.51
CA LEU A 60 -11.82 10.48 -13.58
C LEU A 60 -12.15 11.54 -12.54
N ARG A 61 -13.28 12.24 -12.74
CA ARG A 61 -13.81 13.22 -11.79
C ARG A 61 -15.22 12.83 -11.35
N LEU A 62 -15.43 12.93 -10.04
CA LEU A 62 -16.73 12.80 -9.40
C LEU A 62 -17.31 14.19 -9.11
N SER A 63 -18.63 14.31 -9.13
CA SER A 63 -19.35 15.45 -8.59
C SER A 63 -20.09 15.06 -7.31
N ASN A 64 -20.03 15.92 -6.29
CA ASN A 64 -20.75 15.75 -5.03
C ASN A 64 -21.29 17.10 -4.56
N SER A 65 -22.57 17.38 -4.86
CA SER A 65 -23.23 18.63 -4.51
C SER A 65 -23.35 18.84 -2.99
N GLY A 66 -23.45 17.76 -2.21
CA GLY A 66 -23.48 17.85 -0.74
C GLY A 66 -22.16 18.36 -0.17
N LEU A 67 -21.04 17.90 -0.71
CA LEU A 67 -19.71 18.34 -0.32
C LEU A 67 -19.45 19.81 -0.74
N GLN A 68 -19.90 20.19 -1.95
CA GLN A 68 -19.83 21.58 -2.42
C GLN A 68 -20.63 22.53 -1.54
N LEU A 69 -21.86 22.13 -1.13
CA LEU A 69 -22.67 22.91 -0.20
C LEU A 69 -21.99 23.05 1.16
N SER A 70 -21.42 21.97 1.68
CA SER A 70 -20.67 21.98 2.94
C SER A 70 -19.47 22.92 2.90
N LEU A 71 -18.75 22.98 1.77
CA LEU A 71 -17.67 23.95 1.58
C LEU A 71 -18.18 25.39 1.71
N LEU A 72 -19.23 25.75 0.94
CA LEU A 72 -19.82 27.10 0.96
C LEU A 72 -20.30 27.50 2.35
N GLN A 73 -20.95 26.58 3.09
CA GLN A 73 -21.40 26.82 4.46
C GLN A 73 -20.22 27.06 5.42
N THR A 74 -19.16 26.25 5.31
CA THR A 74 -17.97 26.38 6.16
C THR A 74 -17.22 27.67 5.85
N GLU A 75 -17.09 28.02 4.57
CA GLU A 75 -16.46 29.28 4.13
C GLU A 75 -17.22 30.49 4.67
N THR A 76 -18.54 30.49 4.54
CA THR A 76 -19.40 31.59 5.07
C THR A 76 -19.22 31.72 6.59
N SER A 77 -19.29 30.62 7.34
CA SER A 77 -19.12 30.62 8.79
C SER A 77 -17.73 31.11 9.21
N ARG A 78 -16.70 30.73 8.47
CA ARG A 78 -15.31 31.19 8.67
C ARG A 78 -15.19 32.71 8.49
N ILE A 79 -15.74 33.25 7.39
CA ILE A 79 -15.75 34.70 7.12
C ILE A 79 -16.49 35.47 8.21
N GLU A 80 -17.65 34.96 8.65
CA GLU A 80 -18.40 35.59 9.75
C GLU A 80 -17.59 35.63 11.05
N GLN A 81 -16.88 34.58 11.37
CA GLN A 81 -16.08 34.52 12.60
C GLN A 81 -14.86 35.46 12.52
N ILE A 82 -14.23 35.57 11.37
CA ILE A 82 -13.14 36.55 11.12
C ILE A 82 -13.67 37.96 11.32
N ASN A 83 -14.82 38.28 10.72
CA ASN A 83 -15.41 39.60 10.85
C ASN A 83 -15.76 39.97 12.31
N ARG A 84 -16.29 39.00 13.08
CA ARG A 84 -16.54 39.16 14.53
C ARG A 84 -15.26 39.41 15.31
N LEU A 85 -14.19 38.72 15.01
CA LEU A 85 -12.88 38.91 15.64
C LEU A 85 -12.37 40.34 15.36
N GLU A 86 -12.38 40.76 14.11
CA GLU A 86 -11.93 42.11 13.72
C GLU A 86 -12.77 43.23 14.36
N GLN A 87 -14.11 43.07 14.38
CA GLN A 87 -14.98 44.03 15.09
C GLN A 87 -14.65 44.11 16.59
N THR A 88 -14.49 42.96 17.23
CA THR A 88 -14.15 42.93 18.66
C THR A 88 -12.77 43.54 18.92
N ARG A 89 -11.80 43.27 18.07
CA ARG A 89 -10.44 43.85 18.14
C ARG A 89 -10.50 45.35 18.06
N PHE A 90 -11.27 45.90 17.09
CA PHE A 90 -11.46 47.34 16.93
C PHE A 90 -12.15 47.96 18.14
N GLN A 91 -13.21 47.36 18.71
CA GLN A 91 -13.90 47.82 19.91
C GLN A 91 -12.95 47.84 21.15
N VAL A 92 -12.14 46.82 21.31
CA VAL A 92 -11.14 46.73 22.38
C VAL A 92 -10.10 47.83 22.25
N GLU A 93 -9.59 48.08 21.05
CA GLU A 93 -8.63 49.14 20.78
C GLU A 93 -9.19 50.52 21.10
N GLN A 94 -10.44 50.81 20.65
CA GLN A 94 -11.12 52.05 20.93
C GLN A 94 -11.39 52.27 22.42
N SER A 95 -11.83 51.24 23.14
CA SER A 95 -12.00 51.24 24.60
C SER A 95 -10.70 51.50 25.33
N ASN A 96 -9.61 50.85 24.95
CA ASN A 96 -8.30 51.06 25.51
C ASN A 96 -7.78 52.48 25.31
N LEU A 97 -7.98 53.03 24.12
CA LEU A 97 -7.58 54.40 23.81
C LEU A 97 -8.34 55.43 24.71
N SER A 98 -9.67 55.25 24.82
CA SER A 98 -10.51 56.12 25.66
C SER A 98 -10.07 56.07 27.14
N THR A 99 -9.81 54.86 27.68
CA THR A 99 -9.36 54.72 29.07
C THR A 99 -7.97 55.33 29.30
N ARG A 100 -7.05 55.18 28.33
CA ARG A 100 -5.72 55.85 28.41
C ARG A 100 -5.81 57.34 28.42
N GLN A 101 -6.74 57.93 27.62
CA GLN A 101 -7.00 59.38 27.68
C GLN A 101 -7.51 59.83 29.04
N GLN A 102 -8.48 59.13 29.65
CA GLN A 102 -9.00 59.39 30.98
C GLN A 102 -7.88 59.31 32.06
N LEU A 103 -7.02 58.30 32.01
CA LEU A 103 -5.90 58.14 32.91
C LEU A 103 -4.88 59.30 32.78
N THR A 104 -4.65 59.78 31.54
CA THR A 104 -3.75 60.92 31.29
C THR A 104 -4.33 62.20 31.88
N ASP A 105 -5.62 62.46 31.74
CA ASP A 105 -6.30 63.60 32.30
C ASP A 105 -6.29 63.56 33.83
N MET A 106 -6.51 62.36 34.43
CA MET A 106 -6.41 62.20 35.88
C MET A 106 -4.98 62.45 36.40
N GLN A 107 -3.96 61.96 35.70
CA GLN A 107 -2.56 62.25 36.04
C GLN A 107 -2.23 63.73 36.04
N TYR A 108 -2.73 64.44 35.03
CA TYR A 108 -2.55 65.91 34.98
C TYR A 108 -3.20 66.60 36.18
N ASN A 109 -4.45 66.25 36.53
CA ASN A 109 -5.16 66.83 37.67
C ASN A 109 -4.48 66.52 38.97
N ILE A 110 -4.00 65.28 39.19
CA ILE A 110 -3.26 64.88 40.38
C ILE A 110 -1.98 65.70 40.53
N ARG A 111 -1.16 65.88 39.49
CA ARG A 111 0.05 66.73 39.52
C ARG A 111 -0.24 68.18 39.84
N ARG A 112 -1.38 68.70 39.39
CA ARG A 112 -1.83 70.06 39.73
C ARG A 112 -2.18 70.16 41.23
N LEU A 113 -3.05 69.26 41.70
CA LEU A 113 -3.52 69.20 43.06
C LEU A 113 -2.40 68.85 44.07
N GLU A 114 -1.46 68.04 43.70
CA GLU A 114 -0.26 67.72 44.53
C GLU A 114 0.52 68.97 44.84
N ARG A 115 0.75 69.86 43.85
CA ARG A 115 1.42 71.15 44.06
C ARG A 115 0.60 72.10 44.93
N GLU A 116 -0.71 72.10 44.77
CA GLU A 116 -1.62 72.93 45.52
C GLU A 116 -1.72 72.45 46.98
N HIS A 117 -1.89 71.13 47.20
CA HIS A 117 -1.90 70.51 48.51
C HIS A 117 -0.57 70.75 49.26
N SER A 118 0.57 70.58 48.57
CA SER A 118 1.90 70.83 49.21
C SER A 118 2.06 72.25 49.66
N ARG A 119 1.61 73.25 48.88
CA ARG A 119 1.60 74.64 49.30
C ARG A 119 0.60 74.90 50.42
N ALA A 120 -0.59 74.42 50.36
CA ALA A 120 -1.60 74.55 51.39
C ALA A 120 -1.15 73.94 52.71
N LYS A 121 -0.51 72.80 52.67
CA LYS A 121 0.09 72.13 53.84
C LYS A 121 1.18 73.06 54.52
N GLN A 122 2.09 73.65 53.75
CA GLN A 122 3.11 74.55 54.25
C GLN A 122 2.51 75.80 54.86
N LEU A 123 1.38 76.30 54.35
CA LEU A 123 0.73 77.49 54.95
C LEU A 123 -0.07 77.10 56.19
N TYR A 124 -0.72 75.96 56.23
CA TYR A 124 -1.43 75.40 57.35
C TYR A 124 -0.48 75.11 58.51
N ASP A 125 0.67 74.47 58.29
CA ASP A 125 1.70 74.15 59.26
C ASP A 125 2.34 75.44 59.88
N LYS A 126 2.13 76.60 59.26
CA LYS A 126 2.58 77.95 59.74
C LYS A 126 1.43 78.80 60.33
N ASP A 127 0.26 78.21 60.55
CA ASP A 127 -0.93 78.90 61.03
C ASP A 127 -1.41 80.06 60.09
N LEU A 128 -1.07 80.01 58.78
CA LEU A 128 -1.41 81.02 57.76
C LEU A 128 -2.60 80.67 56.91
N MET A 129 -3.27 79.55 57.17
CA MET A 129 -4.39 79.05 56.44
C MET A 129 -5.44 78.46 57.39
N ALA A 130 -6.74 78.67 57.12
CA ALA A 130 -7.82 78.04 57.86
C ALA A 130 -7.88 76.49 57.58
N GLU A 131 -8.14 75.75 58.67
CA GLU A 131 -8.21 74.25 58.60
C GLU A 131 -9.24 73.78 57.56
N GLN A 132 -10.38 74.41 57.45
CA GLN A 132 -11.43 74.09 56.51
C GLN A 132 -10.99 74.21 55.05
N ASP A 133 -10.15 75.22 54.75
CA ASP A 133 -9.64 75.39 53.37
C ASP A 133 -8.51 74.36 53.05
N TYR A 134 -7.71 74.03 54.00
CA TYR A 134 -6.69 72.98 53.90
C TYR A 134 -7.36 71.59 53.67
N LEU A 135 -8.37 71.24 54.47
CA LEU A 135 -9.08 69.97 54.35
C LEU A 135 -9.79 69.85 53.01
N ARG A 136 -10.41 70.89 52.50
CA ARG A 136 -11.03 70.87 51.18
C ARG A 136 -10.04 70.53 50.06
N ILE A 137 -8.82 71.11 50.05
CA ILE A 137 -7.79 70.82 49.03
C ILE A 137 -7.26 69.42 49.23
N LYS A 138 -7.06 68.96 50.45
CA LYS A 138 -6.62 67.59 50.77
C LYS A 138 -7.64 66.56 50.32
N ASP A 139 -8.94 66.77 50.62
CA ASP A 139 -10.02 65.82 50.25
C ASP A 139 -10.15 65.70 48.71
N GLU A 140 -9.98 66.82 47.98
CA GLU A 140 -9.99 66.80 46.53
C GLU A 140 -8.78 66.04 45.96
N TYR A 141 -7.60 66.24 46.52
CA TYR A 141 -6.38 65.51 46.14
C TYR A 141 -6.52 64.01 46.41
N ASP A 142 -6.97 63.64 47.59
CA ASP A 142 -7.15 62.22 48.03
C ASP A 142 -8.25 61.53 47.18
N TYR A 143 -9.32 62.26 46.79
CA TYR A 143 -10.36 61.75 45.88
C TYR A 143 -9.79 61.39 44.51
N TYR A 144 -8.98 62.30 43.90
CA TYR A 144 -8.41 62.00 42.59
C TYR A 144 -7.39 60.88 42.61
N LEU A 145 -6.60 60.75 43.71
CA LEU A 145 -5.68 59.62 43.92
C LEU A 145 -6.46 58.29 43.99
N SER A 146 -7.50 58.26 44.82
CA SER A 146 -8.33 57.04 44.99
C SER A 146 -9.04 56.66 43.70
N ARG A 147 -9.56 57.64 42.96
CA ARG A 147 -10.21 57.45 41.65
C ARG A 147 -9.24 56.92 40.61
N MET A 148 -8.01 57.45 40.54
CA MET A 148 -7.00 56.97 39.63
C MET A 148 -6.60 55.51 39.93
N ASP A 149 -6.37 55.14 41.18
CA ASP A 149 -6.04 53.76 41.60
C ASP A 149 -7.15 52.81 41.20
N LEU A 150 -8.41 53.15 41.45
CA LEU A 150 -9.55 52.34 41.09
C LEU A 150 -9.65 52.16 39.55
N THR A 151 -9.52 53.28 38.79
CA THR A 151 -9.58 53.24 37.33
C THR A 151 -8.42 52.40 36.76
N GLN A 152 -7.22 52.50 37.33
CA GLN A 152 -6.07 51.75 36.87
C GLN A 152 -6.21 50.25 37.17
N ARG A 153 -6.78 49.86 38.31
CA ARG A 153 -7.09 48.44 38.63
C ARG A 153 -8.15 47.88 37.70
N SER A 154 -9.23 48.64 37.46
CA SER A 154 -10.29 48.25 36.50
C SER A 154 -9.68 48.04 35.12
N TYR A 155 -8.90 48.98 34.63
CA TYR A 155 -8.25 48.90 33.31
C TYR A 155 -7.39 47.60 33.17
N ARG A 156 -6.58 47.27 34.20
CA ARG A 156 -5.78 46.06 34.19
C ARG A 156 -6.64 44.79 34.09
N THR A 157 -7.70 44.72 34.91
CA THR A 157 -8.62 43.56 34.90
C THR A 157 -9.36 43.43 33.58
N ASP A 158 -9.86 44.55 33.05
CA ASP A 158 -10.63 44.56 31.79
C ASP A 158 -9.71 44.25 30.58
N SER A 159 -8.49 44.79 30.59
CA SER A 159 -7.50 44.48 29.54
C SER A 159 -7.12 42.99 29.50
N LEU A 160 -6.96 42.35 30.69
CA LEU A 160 -6.71 40.90 30.76
C LEU A 160 -7.90 40.08 30.22
N ARG A 161 -9.13 40.45 30.60
CA ARG A 161 -10.36 39.78 30.14
C ARG A 161 -10.51 39.93 28.62
N GLN A 162 -10.30 41.14 28.10
CA GLN A 162 -10.36 41.41 26.68
C GLN A 162 -9.31 40.64 25.89
N ALA A 163 -8.07 40.55 26.39
CA ALA A 163 -7.02 39.76 25.78
C ALA A 163 -7.39 38.26 25.71
N GLN A 164 -7.94 37.71 26.82
CA GLN A 164 -8.41 36.30 26.84
C GLN A 164 -9.58 36.09 25.88
N GLN A 165 -10.51 37.02 25.77
CA GLN A 165 -11.62 36.94 24.82
C GLN A 165 -11.13 36.96 23.37
N LEU A 166 -10.21 37.83 23.01
CA LEU A 166 -9.62 37.91 21.68
C LEU A 166 -8.85 36.64 21.34
N GLU A 167 -8.11 36.09 22.30
CA GLU A 167 -7.40 34.81 22.13
C GLU A 167 -8.36 33.66 21.88
N GLN A 168 -9.45 33.54 22.65
CA GLN A 168 -10.48 32.51 22.40
C GLN A 168 -11.13 32.63 21.03
N MET A 169 -11.40 33.87 20.58
CA MET A 169 -11.95 34.11 19.25
C MET A 169 -10.94 33.77 18.15
N ALA A 170 -9.65 34.11 18.32
CA ALA A 170 -8.59 33.75 17.39
C ALA A 170 -8.46 32.22 17.24
N GLN A 171 -8.48 31.49 18.35
CA GLN A 171 -8.47 30.02 18.35
C GLN A 171 -9.72 29.41 17.67
N ALA A 172 -10.88 30.08 17.79
CA ALA A 172 -12.08 29.65 17.07
C ALA A 172 -11.95 29.84 15.55
N VAL A 173 -11.33 30.95 15.10
CA VAL A 173 -11.01 31.17 13.67
C VAL A 173 -10.05 30.10 13.16
N GLU A 174 -9.00 29.81 13.92
CA GLU A 174 -8.03 28.77 13.56
C GLU A 174 -8.68 27.38 13.40
N ARG A 175 -9.55 26.98 14.33
CA ARG A 175 -10.32 25.73 14.19
C ARG A 175 -11.22 25.72 12.96
N MET A 176 -11.83 26.85 12.62
CA MET A 176 -12.63 26.96 11.39
C MET A 176 -11.79 26.88 10.13
N ASP A 177 -10.57 27.43 10.15
CA ASP A 177 -9.63 27.33 9.04
C ASP A 177 -9.20 25.86 8.82
N GLN A 178 -8.89 25.12 9.90
CA GLN A 178 -8.61 23.70 9.83
C GLN A 178 -9.78 22.90 9.24
N ASN A 179 -11.02 23.17 9.66
CA ASN A 179 -12.22 22.53 9.10
C ASN A 179 -12.38 22.83 7.60
N PHE A 180 -12.12 24.06 7.20
CA PHE A 180 -12.15 24.46 5.78
C PHE A 180 -11.12 23.68 4.97
N GLN A 181 -9.88 23.53 5.46
CA GLN A 181 -8.85 22.73 4.80
C GLN A 181 -9.25 21.25 4.65
N VAL A 182 -9.86 20.67 5.67
CA VAL A 182 -10.37 19.28 5.60
C VAL A 182 -11.42 19.13 4.51
N ILE A 183 -12.39 20.04 4.43
CA ILE A 183 -13.43 19.97 3.39
C ILE A 183 -12.83 20.19 2.01
N ASN A 184 -11.88 21.11 1.87
CA ASN A 184 -11.20 21.34 0.61
C ASN A 184 -10.43 20.11 0.12
N SER A 185 -9.69 19.43 1.03
CA SER A 185 -9.00 18.17 0.70
C SER A 185 -9.99 17.07 0.27
N ARG A 186 -11.18 17.00 0.90
CA ARG A 186 -12.22 16.05 0.48
C ARG A 186 -12.75 16.35 -0.93
N LEU A 187 -12.84 17.63 -1.32
CA LEU A 187 -13.19 18.02 -2.69
C LEU A 187 -12.09 17.65 -3.70
N GLU A 188 -10.83 17.80 -3.33
CA GLU A 188 -9.70 17.35 -4.16
C GLU A 188 -9.76 15.84 -4.42
N ASN A 189 -10.20 15.04 -3.43
CA ASN A 189 -10.38 13.60 -3.55
C ASN A 189 -11.52 13.17 -4.49
N LEU A 190 -12.35 14.12 -4.98
CA LEU A 190 -13.31 13.83 -6.04
C LEU A 190 -12.64 13.65 -7.42
N VAL A 191 -11.41 14.07 -7.58
CA VAL A 191 -10.60 13.75 -8.77
C VAL A 191 -9.73 12.54 -8.42
N ILE A 192 -10.09 11.39 -8.98
CA ILE A 192 -9.29 10.18 -8.83
C ILE A 192 -8.07 10.30 -9.73
N ARG A 193 -6.89 10.21 -9.12
CA ARG A 193 -5.60 10.37 -9.79
C ARG A 193 -4.78 9.10 -9.72
N ALA A 194 -3.83 8.97 -10.64
CA ALA A 194 -2.85 7.89 -10.62
C ALA A 194 -1.95 8.01 -9.38
N PRO A 195 -1.87 6.96 -8.54
CA PRO A 195 -1.07 6.99 -7.31
C PRO A 195 0.44 6.82 -7.57
N ALA A 196 0.82 6.37 -8.75
CA ALA A 196 2.20 6.18 -9.20
C ALA A 196 2.25 6.04 -10.72
N ASP A 197 3.46 6.08 -11.28
CA ASP A 197 3.70 5.80 -12.70
C ASP A 197 3.33 4.34 -13.02
N GLY A 198 2.49 4.15 -14.04
CA GLY A 198 2.02 2.81 -14.35
C GLY A 198 1.07 2.76 -15.53
N ARG A 199 0.48 1.58 -15.74
CA ARG A 199 -0.54 1.35 -16.77
C ARG A 199 -1.90 1.11 -16.12
N LEU A 200 -2.91 1.85 -16.56
CA LEU A 200 -4.31 1.61 -16.16
C LEU A 200 -4.78 0.28 -16.76
N SER A 201 -4.84 -0.74 -15.93
CA SER A 201 -5.14 -2.10 -16.40
C SER A 201 -6.62 -2.47 -16.36
N GLN A 202 -7.38 -1.74 -15.56
CA GLN A 202 -8.83 -1.88 -15.44
C GLN A 202 -9.45 -0.57 -15.04
N LEU A 203 -10.61 -0.20 -15.63
CA LEU A 203 -11.38 0.97 -15.24
C LEU A 203 -12.89 0.67 -15.38
N ASN A 204 -13.57 0.52 -14.24
CA ASN A 204 -15.02 0.32 -14.15
C ASN A 204 -15.66 1.67 -13.77
N ALA A 205 -15.90 2.54 -14.74
CA ALA A 205 -16.52 3.84 -14.52
C ALA A 205 -17.42 4.19 -15.68
N GLN A 206 -18.69 4.45 -15.41
CA GLN A 206 -19.66 4.91 -16.41
C GLN A 206 -20.08 6.35 -16.11
N LEU A 207 -20.14 7.20 -17.15
CA LEU A 207 -20.61 8.56 -17.02
C LEU A 207 -22.03 8.59 -16.43
N GLY A 208 -22.24 9.39 -15.39
CA GLY A 208 -23.51 9.54 -14.71
C GLY A 208 -23.76 8.50 -13.60
N GLU A 209 -22.93 7.48 -13.47
CA GLU A 209 -23.01 6.47 -12.39
C GLU A 209 -22.80 7.13 -11.01
N ILE A 210 -23.57 6.69 -10.02
CA ILE A 210 -23.40 7.14 -8.62
C ILE A 210 -22.65 6.06 -7.85
N VAL A 211 -21.54 6.44 -7.25
CA VAL A 211 -20.67 5.54 -6.47
C VAL A 211 -20.59 5.99 -5.02
N SER A 212 -20.43 5.04 -4.13
CA SER A 212 -20.19 5.27 -2.70
C SER A 212 -18.69 5.30 -2.39
N THR A 213 -18.35 5.84 -1.24
CA THR A 213 -16.99 5.74 -0.67
C THR A 213 -16.56 4.27 -0.59
N GLY A 214 -15.33 3.98 -1.00
CA GLY A 214 -14.77 2.62 -1.07
C GLY A 214 -15.11 1.86 -2.35
N TYR A 215 -15.84 2.46 -3.30
CA TYR A 215 -16.08 1.84 -4.60
C TYR A 215 -14.77 1.69 -5.36
N ARG A 216 -14.51 0.47 -5.87
CA ARG A 216 -13.30 0.18 -6.63
C ARG A 216 -13.52 0.45 -8.11
N PHE A 217 -12.89 1.50 -8.60
CA PHE A 217 -12.92 1.85 -10.01
C PHE A 217 -12.04 0.95 -10.87
N GLY A 218 -10.90 0.53 -10.33
CA GLY A 218 -9.97 -0.23 -11.15
C GLY A 218 -8.61 -0.42 -10.51
N GLN A 219 -7.60 -0.53 -11.38
CA GLN A 219 -6.24 -0.87 -10.96
C GLN A 219 -5.22 -0.23 -11.91
N VAL A 220 -4.15 0.29 -11.31
CA VAL A 220 -2.93 0.74 -12.01
C VAL A 220 -1.82 -0.26 -11.72
N ASP A 221 -1.27 -0.88 -12.76
CA ASP A 221 -0.13 -1.78 -12.69
C ASP A 221 1.16 -0.94 -12.84
N LEU A 222 2.09 -1.09 -11.90
CA LEU A 222 3.39 -0.46 -12.01
C LEU A 222 4.20 -1.11 -13.13
N MET A 223 5.06 -0.31 -13.77
CA MET A 223 5.94 -0.79 -14.84
C MET A 223 7.32 -1.24 -14.28
N ASP A 224 7.32 -1.81 -13.09
CA ASP A 224 8.51 -2.29 -12.38
C ASP A 224 8.80 -3.78 -12.62
N GLY A 225 8.10 -4.39 -13.58
CA GLY A 225 8.26 -5.77 -13.99
C GLY A 225 7.05 -6.65 -13.76
N VAL A 226 7.19 -7.92 -14.18
CA VAL A 226 6.16 -8.94 -14.06
C VAL A 226 6.61 -10.10 -13.19
N MET A 227 5.63 -10.82 -12.67
CA MET A 227 5.83 -12.07 -11.93
C MET A 227 4.89 -13.15 -12.49
N VAL A 228 5.18 -14.40 -12.18
CA VAL A 228 4.31 -15.53 -12.50
C VAL A 228 3.74 -16.09 -11.20
N ARG A 229 2.42 -16.05 -11.04
CA ARG A 229 1.73 -16.74 -9.96
C ARG A 229 1.33 -18.13 -10.44
N ALA A 230 1.99 -19.15 -9.90
CA ALA A 230 1.78 -20.54 -10.27
C ALA A 230 1.08 -21.32 -9.18
N GLN A 231 0.32 -22.34 -9.59
CA GLN A 231 -0.31 -23.31 -8.68
C GLN A 231 0.52 -24.58 -8.63
N VAL A 232 0.78 -25.04 -7.42
CA VAL A 232 1.54 -26.26 -7.10
C VAL A 232 0.67 -27.21 -6.30
N ASP A 233 0.76 -28.51 -6.57
CA ASP A 233 0.03 -29.54 -5.85
C ASP A 233 0.43 -29.57 -4.37
N GLU A 234 -0.55 -29.74 -3.46
CA GLU A 234 -0.34 -29.75 -1.99
C GLU A 234 0.67 -30.77 -1.51
N PHE A 235 0.86 -31.86 -2.27
CA PHE A 235 1.85 -32.89 -1.96
C PHE A 235 3.27 -32.31 -1.83
N HIS A 236 3.56 -31.21 -2.51
CA HIS A 236 4.89 -30.60 -2.51
C HIS A 236 5.04 -29.44 -1.52
N ILE A 237 4.00 -29.10 -0.71
CA ILE A 237 4.00 -27.89 0.14
C ILE A 237 5.16 -27.85 1.15
N SER A 238 5.58 -29.01 1.68
CA SER A 238 6.69 -29.10 2.63
C SER A 238 8.07 -28.98 1.99
N ARG A 239 8.16 -29.09 0.66
CA ARG A 239 9.40 -29.15 -0.12
C ARG A 239 9.64 -27.90 -0.96
N VAL A 240 8.60 -27.11 -1.21
CA VAL A 240 8.71 -25.87 -1.98
C VAL A 240 9.09 -24.73 -1.05
N MET A 241 10.22 -24.10 -1.32
CA MET A 241 10.80 -23.04 -0.50
C MET A 241 11.14 -21.82 -1.35
N ARG A 242 11.19 -20.66 -0.69
CA ARG A 242 11.73 -19.44 -1.29
C ARG A 242 13.17 -19.66 -1.75
N GLY A 243 13.52 -19.10 -2.92
CA GLY A 243 14.85 -19.20 -3.50
C GLY A 243 15.04 -20.39 -4.43
N GLN A 244 14.07 -21.31 -4.54
CA GLN A 244 14.14 -22.39 -5.51
C GLN A 244 14.01 -21.86 -6.93
N LYS A 245 14.78 -22.48 -7.84
CA LYS A 245 14.79 -22.11 -9.25
C LYS A 245 13.67 -22.77 -10.02
N ALA A 246 13.21 -22.08 -11.02
CA ALA A 246 12.31 -22.63 -12.02
C ALA A 246 12.75 -22.14 -13.41
N VAL A 247 12.47 -22.93 -14.43
CA VAL A 247 12.79 -22.59 -15.82
C VAL A 247 11.51 -22.67 -16.63
N THR A 248 11.23 -21.63 -17.41
CA THR A 248 10.03 -21.63 -18.30
C THR A 248 10.20 -22.65 -19.42
N LEU A 249 9.10 -23.19 -19.91
CA LEU A 249 9.12 -23.74 -21.26
C LEU A 249 9.38 -22.59 -22.26
N PRO A 250 9.93 -22.88 -23.47
CA PRO A 250 10.30 -21.83 -24.41
C PRO A 250 9.19 -20.82 -24.67
N ILE A 251 9.48 -19.54 -24.41
CA ILE A 251 8.64 -18.39 -24.73
C ILE A 251 9.31 -17.70 -25.92
N ALA A 252 8.65 -17.65 -27.06
CA ALA A 252 9.26 -17.14 -28.31
C ALA A 252 10.61 -17.82 -28.68
N GLY A 253 10.76 -19.11 -28.29
CA GLY A 253 11.97 -19.89 -28.58
C GLY A 253 13.10 -19.78 -27.54
N GLN A 254 12.92 -19.04 -26.46
CA GLN A 254 13.90 -18.88 -25.40
C GLN A 254 13.34 -19.32 -24.04
N GLU A 255 14.14 -19.99 -23.24
CA GLU A 255 13.86 -20.33 -21.83
C GLU A 255 14.31 -19.20 -20.91
N TYR A 256 13.55 -18.93 -19.86
CA TYR A 256 13.86 -17.90 -18.87
C TYR A 256 13.92 -18.52 -17.48
N GLU A 257 14.93 -18.11 -16.74
CA GLU A 257 15.07 -18.48 -15.34
C GLU A 257 14.15 -17.67 -14.45
N MET A 258 13.55 -18.32 -13.48
CA MET A 258 12.73 -17.71 -12.45
C MET A 258 13.15 -18.25 -11.08
N GLU A 259 12.81 -17.52 -10.04
CA GLU A 259 13.05 -17.91 -8.65
C GLU A 259 11.76 -17.76 -7.85
N VAL A 260 11.49 -18.71 -6.96
CA VAL A 260 10.36 -18.64 -6.01
C VAL A 260 10.60 -17.49 -5.04
N HIS A 261 9.85 -16.43 -5.19
CA HIS A 261 9.91 -15.26 -4.34
C HIS A 261 9.06 -15.43 -3.07
N ARG A 262 7.86 -16.00 -3.23
CA ARG A 262 6.91 -16.23 -2.13
C ARG A 262 6.15 -17.54 -2.29
N VAL A 263 5.92 -18.22 -1.17
CA VAL A 263 5.05 -19.40 -1.08
C VAL A 263 3.86 -19.01 -0.21
N TYR A 264 2.64 -19.27 -0.68
CA TYR A 264 1.41 -19.06 0.07
C TYR A 264 1.03 -20.39 0.74
N PRO A 265 1.01 -20.47 2.09
CA PRO A 265 0.80 -21.74 2.79
C PRO A 265 -0.67 -22.21 2.77
N GLN A 266 -1.57 -21.39 2.25
CA GLN A 266 -3.00 -21.72 2.18
C GLN A 266 -3.28 -22.65 1.00
N VAL A 267 -3.72 -23.87 1.30
CA VAL A 267 -4.15 -24.84 0.29
C VAL A 267 -5.62 -24.59 -0.07
N GLN A 268 -5.90 -24.46 -1.37
CA GLN A 268 -7.24 -24.36 -1.93
C GLN A 268 -7.40 -25.40 -3.04
N GLN A 269 -8.42 -26.23 -2.95
CA GLN A 269 -8.72 -27.30 -3.94
C GLN A 269 -7.51 -28.22 -4.21
N GLY A 270 -6.74 -28.59 -3.16
CA GLY A 270 -5.58 -29.47 -3.29
C GLY A 270 -4.33 -28.80 -3.88
N ARG A 271 -4.29 -27.46 -3.97
CA ARG A 271 -3.16 -26.68 -4.52
C ARG A 271 -2.85 -25.48 -3.65
N PHE A 272 -1.59 -25.07 -3.67
CA PHE A 272 -1.11 -23.83 -3.07
C PHE A 272 -0.47 -22.95 -4.14
N GLU A 273 -0.38 -21.65 -3.88
CA GLU A 273 0.17 -20.67 -4.82
C GLU A 273 1.62 -20.33 -4.48
N VAL A 274 2.39 -20.07 -5.52
CA VAL A 274 3.75 -19.52 -5.43
C VAL A 274 3.91 -18.37 -6.40
N ASP A 275 4.58 -17.31 -5.96
CA ASP A 275 4.99 -16.22 -6.83
C ASP A 275 6.45 -16.44 -7.25
N LEU A 276 6.67 -16.43 -8.57
CA LEU A 276 7.99 -16.58 -9.18
C LEU A 276 8.37 -15.24 -9.87
N HIS A 277 9.56 -14.78 -9.61
CA HIS A 277 10.15 -13.64 -10.29
C HIS A 277 11.17 -14.11 -11.33
N PHE A 278 11.22 -13.43 -12.46
CA PHE A 278 12.27 -13.66 -13.45
C PHE A 278 13.61 -13.23 -12.89
N VAL A 279 14.65 -13.99 -13.21
CA VAL A 279 16.03 -13.71 -12.82
C VAL A 279 16.73 -13.15 -14.06
N GLY A 280 17.17 -11.89 -14.01
CA GLY A 280 17.77 -11.20 -15.16
C GLY A 280 16.73 -10.56 -16.07
N GLU A 281 16.79 -10.84 -17.36
CA GLU A 281 15.90 -10.24 -18.37
C GLU A 281 14.51 -10.89 -18.33
N GLU A 282 13.48 -10.03 -18.38
CA GLU A 282 12.10 -10.47 -18.52
C GLU A 282 11.73 -10.63 -20.01
N PRO A 283 10.85 -11.59 -20.38
CA PRO A 283 10.43 -11.74 -21.77
C PRO A 283 9.62 -10.53 -22.26
N ASP A 284 10.09 -9.81 -23.27
CA ASP A 284 9.35 -8.70 -23.88
C ASP A 284 7.98 -9.08 -24.47
N ALA A 285 7.86 -10.34 -24.89
CA ALA A 285 6.67 -10.88 -25.54
C ALA A 285 5.56 -11.25 -24.54
N ILE A 286 5.83 -11.15 -23.22
CA ILE A 286 4.89 -11.62 -22.20
C ILE A 286 3.84 -10.54 -21.88
N ARG A 287 2.58 -10.95 -21.70
CA ARG A 287 1.48 -10.05 -21.38
C ARG A 287 0.79 -10.49 -20.09
N ARG A 288 0.28 -9.52 -19.32
CA ARG A 288 -0.56 -9.78 -18.15
C ARG A 288 -1.70 -10.75 -18.49
N GLY A 289 -1.96 -11.70 -17.60
CA GLY A 289 -2.98 -12.73 -17.78
C GLY A 289 -2.56 -13.90 -18.66
N GLN A 290 -1.41 -13.82 -19.34
CA GLN A 290 -0.88 -14.91 -20.14
C GLN A 290 -0.47 -16.08 -19.23
N THR A 291 -0.78 -17.30 -19.70
CA THR A 291 -0.37 -18.54 -19.01
C THR A 291 1.07 -18.88 -19.36
N VAL A 292 1.87 -19.11 -18.34
CA VAL A 292 3.26 -19.58 -18.46
C VAL A 292 3.37 -20.97 -17.86
N ARG A 293 4.05 -21.87 -18.58
CA ARG A 293 4.42 -23.19 -18.10
C ARG A 293 5.88 -23.19 -17.75
N ALA A 294 6.24 -23.81 -16.63
CA ALA A 294 7.62 -23.89 -16.17
C ALA A 294 7.90 -25.22 -15.48
N ARG A 295 9.16 -25.51 -15.29
CA ARG A 295 9.68 -26.61 -14.47
C ARG A 295 10.23 -26.02 -13.20
N LEU A 296 9.67 -26.37 -12.04
CA LEU A 296 10.19 -26.01 -10.73
C LEU A 296 11.21 -27.06 -10.29
N GLU A 297 12.42 -26.66 -10.00
CA GLU A 297 13.52 -27.51 -9.56
C GLU A 297 13.33 -27.89 -8.08
N MET A 298 13.26 -29.19 -7.80
CA MET A 298 13.01 -29.72 -6.46
C MET A 298 14.26 -30.22 -5.77
N SER A 299 15.36 -30.38 -6.50
CA SER A 299 16.67 -30.84 -5.99
C SER A 299 17.80 -30.20 -6.80
N ASP A 300 18.98 -30.17 -6.23
CA ASP A 300 20.21 -29.95 -6.99
C ASP A 300 20.47 -31.08 -7.99
N PRO A 301 21.13 -30.82 -9.12
CA PRO A 301 21.53 -31.85 -10.06
C PRO A 301 22.51 -32.81 -9.39
N THR A 302 22.23 -34.10 -9.55
CA THR A 302 23.08 -35.22 -9.00
C THR A 302 23.32 -36.22 -10.11
N GLU A 303 24.50 -36.81 -10.16
CA GLU A 303 24.79 -37.94 -11.06
C GLU A 303 24.03 -39.18 -10.59
N ALA A 304 23.21 -39.77 -11.45
CA ALA A 304 22.37 -40.91 -11.14
C ALA A 304 22.23 -41.87 -12.32
N VAL A 305 21.88 -43.09 -12.03
CA VAL A 305 21.47 -44.05 -13.04
C VAL A 305 20.03 -43.71 -13.41
N VAL A 306 19.75 -43.50 -14.69
CA VAL A 306 18.44 -43.06 -15.16
C VAL A 306 17.91 -43.99 -16.26
N VAL A 307 16.56 -44.13 -16.26
CA VAL A 307 15.83 -44.83 -17.31
C VAL A 307 14.73 -43.93 -17.85
N PRO A 308 14.52 -43.84 -19.17
CA PRO A 308 13.44 -43.00 -19.75
C PRO A 308 12.07 -43.39 -19.22
N LEU A 309 11.18 -42.36 -19.11
CA LEU A 309 9.76 -42.58 -18.81
C LEU A 309 9.14 -43.46 -19.90
N GLY A 310 8.26 -44.38 -19.47
CA GLY A 310 7.59 -45.25 -20.44
C GLY A 310 6.40 -46.00 -19.84
N GLY A 311 5.69 -46.71 -20.72
CA GLY A 311 4.46 -47.45 -20.38
C GLY A 311 4.71 -48.61 -19.42
N PHE A 312 5.95 -49.09 -19.26
CA PHE A 312 6.29 -50.16 -18.32
C PHE A 312 5.89 -49.85 -16.87
N PHE A 313 5.97 -48.58 -16.50
CA PHE A 313 5.64 -48.16 -15.12
C PHE A 313 4.15 -48.37 -14.80
N GLN A 314 3.27 -48.18 -15.75
CA GLN A 314 1.81 -48.38 -15.55
C GLN A 314 1.52 -49.87 -15.29
N SER A 315 2.24 -50.75 -15.97
CA SER A 315 2.03 -52.19 -15.89
C SER A 315 2.71 -52.83 -14.67
N THR A 316 3.83 -52.24 -14.19
CA THR A 316 4.69 -52.87 -13.16
C THR A 316 4.71 -52.12 -11.82
N GLY A 317 4.14 -50.92 -11.79
CA GLY A 317 4.30 -49.99 -10.65
C GLY A 317 5.76 -49.60 -10.38
N GLY A 318 6.67 -49.82 -11.35
CA GLY A 318 8.10 -49.53 -11.18
C GLY A 318 8.89 -50.56 -10.38
N ASN A 319 8.30 -51.76 -10.11
CA ASN A 319 8.94 -52.81 -9.30
C ASN A 319 9.83 -53.73 -10.13
N TRP A 320 9.66 -53.80 -11.41
CA TRP A 320 10.45 -54.60 -12.31
C TRP A 320 10.41 -54.09 -13.74
N ILE A 321 11.42 -54.47 -14.55
CA ILE A 321 11.55 -54.11 -15.96
C ILE A 321 12.13 -55.28 -16.74
N TYR A 322 11.89 -55.35 -18.06
CA TYR A 322 12.57 -56.28 -18.93
C TYR A 322 13.91 -55.75 -19.39
N VAL A 323 15.01 -56.45 -19.07
CA VAL A 323 16.38 -56.17 -19.48
C VAL A 323 16.75 -57.11 -20.65
N LEU A 324 17.23 -56.51 -21.72
CA LEU A 324 17.70 -57.26 -22.88
C LEU A 324 19.01 -57.98 -22.53
N ASP A 325 19.12 -59.23 -23.00
CA ASP A 325 20.38 -59.99 -22.99
C ASP A 325 21.38 -59.35 -23.97
N GLU A 326 22.67 -59.66 -23.76
CA GLU A 326 23.76 -59.15 -24.62
C GLU A 326 23.60 -59.51 -26.09
N SER A 327 22.96 -60.63 -26.40
CA SER A 327 22.64 -61.06 -27.76
C SER A 327 21.52 -60.22 -28.42
N GLY A 328 20.67 -59.53 -27.61
CA GLY A 328 19.49 -58.80 -28.08
C GLY A 328 18.33 -59.66 -28.56
N GLU A 329 18.41 -61.01 -28.42
CA GLU A 329 17.41 -61.97 -28.87
C GLU A 329 16.27 -62.17 -27.86
N PHE A 330 16.50 -61.88 -26.59
CA PHE A 330 15.50 -61.99 -25.55
C PHE A 330 15.67 -60.97 -24.46
N ALA A 331 14.60 -60.73 -23.68
CA ALA A 331 14.67 -59.89 -22.47
C ALA A 331 14.14 -60.66 -21.26
N VAL A 332 14.75 -60.45 -20.11
CA VAL A 332 14.44 -61.14 -18.85
C VAL A 332 13.88 -60.12 -17.85
N LYS A 333 12.88 -60.57 -17.09
CA LYS A 333 12.28 -59.83 -16.01
C LYS A 333 13.30 -59.61 -14.90
N GLN A 334 13.60 -58.35 -14.59
CA GLN A 334 14.55 -57.96 -13.55
C GLN A 334 13.90 -57.04 -12.53
N PRO A 335 13.96 -57.36 -11.22
CA PRO A 335 13.49 -56.47 -10.18
C PRO A 335 14.30 -55.18 -10.17
N ILE A 336 13.60 -54.03 -10.03
CA ILE A 336 14.22 -52.73 -9.93
C ILE A 336 13.60 -51.93 -8.79
N ARG A 337 14.32 -50.91 -8.33
CA ARG A 337 13.79 -49.90 -7.42
C ARG A 337 14.02 -48.52 -8.02
N LEU A 338 12.92 -47.86 -8.34
CA LEU A 338 12.88 -46.47 -8.78
C LEU A 338 12.72 -45.56 -7.59
N SER A 339 13.27 -44.36 -7.66
CA SER A 339 13.16 -43.30 -6.65
C SER A 339 12.45 -42.07 -7.23
N ARG A 340 13.20 -41.01 -7.46
CA ARG A 340 12.66 -39.74 -7.98
C ARG A 340 12.45 -39.82 -9.49
N LYS A 341 11.63 -38.92 -10.00
CA LYS A 341 11.44 -38.73 -11.44
C LYS A 341 11.46 -37.27 -11.82
N ASN A 342 11.76 -37.01 -13.08
CA ASN A 342 11.50 -35.73 -13.72
C ASN A 342 10.55 -35.90 -14.91
N LEU A 343 10.52 -34.95 -15.84
CA LEU A 343 9.66 -35.02 -17.04
C LEU A 343 10.12 -36.07 -18.09
N GLU A 344 11.34 -36.56 -18.00
CA GLU A 344 11.96 -37.40 -19.03
C GLU A 344 12.38 -38.76 -18.54
N VAL A 345 12.86 -38.86 -17.28
CA VAL A 345 13.48 -40.09 -16.74
C VAL A 345 13.08 -40.38 -15.29
N TYR A 346 13.20 -41.68 -14.94
CA TYR A 346 13.22 -42.17 -13.53
C TYR A 346 14.66 -42.35 -13.07
N GLU A 347 14.93 -41.97 -11.82
CA GLU A 347 16.14 -42.35 -11.10
C GLU A 347 16.03 -43.79 -10.66
N VAL A 348 17.06 -44.58 -10.97
CA VAL A 348 17.16 -45.99 -10.57
C VAL A 348 18.12 -46.10 -9.39
N VAL A 349 17.63 -46.64 -8.28
CA VAL A 349 18.44 -46.86 -7.06
C VAL A 349 19.08 -48.24 -7.07
N GLU A 350 18.34 -49.24 -7.53
CA GLU A 350 18.80 -50.63 -7.57
C GLU A 350 18.25 -51.36 -8.77
N GLY A 351 19.03 -52.35 -9.26
CA GLY A 351 18.56 -53.34 -10.21
C GLY A 351 18.94 -53.06 -11.66
N LEU A 352 19.56 -51.91 -12.02
CA LEU A 352 20.06 -51.67 -13.37
C LEU A 352 21.45 -51.05 -13.33
N GLU A 353 22.24 -51.37 -14.35
CA GLU A 353 23.57 -50.81 -14.60
C GLU A 353 23.58 -49.94 -15.87
N PRO A 354 24.41 -48.87 -15.90
CA PRO A 354 24.57 -48.09 -17.10
C PRO A 354 25.00 -48.91 -18.31
N GLY A 355 24.43 -48.65 -19.47
CA GLY A 355 24.67 -49.38 -20.71
C GLY A 355 23.73 -50.57 -20.97
N GLN A 356 22.94 -51.00 -19.98
CA GLN A 356 21.93 -52.00 -20.20
C GLN A 356 20.80 -51.46 -21.10
N LEU A 357 20.27 -52.36 -21.96
CA LEU A 357 19.09 -52.03 -22.78
C LEU A 357 17.83 -52.61 -22.09
N VAL A 358 16.82 -51.79 -21.96
CA VAL A 358 15.58 -52.12 -21.28
C VAL A 358 14.35 -51.83 -22.14
N VAL A 359 13.27 -52.58 -21.96
CA VAL A 359 12.02 -52.36 -22.66
C VAL A 359 11.20 -51.32 -21.85
N THR A 360 10.95 -50.15 -22.45
CA THR A 360 10.21 -49.05 -21.80
C THR A 360 8.77 -48.91 -22.26
N SER A 361 8.33 -49.66 -23.25
CA SER A 361 6.92 -49.71 -23.71
C SER A 361 5.99 -50.34 -22.66
N SER A 362 4.66 -50.26 -22.87
CA SER A 362 3.66 -50.94 -22.03
C SER A 362 3.78 -52.47 -22.13
N TYR A 363 3.57 -53.14 -20.98
CA TYR A 363 3.63 -54.61 -20.87
C TYR A 363 2.27 -55.26 -20.85
N GLU A 364 1.20 -54.57 -21.10
CA GLU A 364 -0.17 -55.10 -21.06
C GLU A 364 -0.36 -56.35 -21.95
N THR A 365 0.40 -56.45 -23.05
CA THR A 365 0.29 -57.55 -24.03
C THR A 365 1.18 -58.77 -23.68
N PHE A 366 2.02 -58.69 -22.63
CA PHE A 366 3.03 -59.70 -22.34
C PHE A 366 2.66 -60.67 -21.21
N ASN A 367 1.51 -60.54 -20.57
CA ASN A 367 0.94 -61.38 -19.55
C ASN A 367 1.94 -61.83 -18.46
N GLU A 368 2.80 -60.92 -17.97
CA GLU A 368 3.82 -61.17 -16.91
C GLU A 368 4.79 -62.32 -17.20
N ALA A 369 5.10 -62.61 -18.45
CA ALA A 369 6.05 -63.63 -18.84
C ALA A 369 7.43 -63.38 -18.21
N ASP A 370 8.11 -64.43 -17.70
CA ASP A 370 9.46 -64.26 -17.10
C ASP A 370 10.51 -63.93 -18.16
N ARG A 371 10.25 -64.20 -19.43
CA ARG A 371 11.17 -63.97 -20.55
C ARG A 371 10.43 -63.60 -21.81
N LEU A 372 10.87 -62.54 -22.49
CA LEU A 372 10.41 -62.15 -23.81
C LEU A 372 11.42 -62.56 -24.87
N VAL A 373 11.00 -63.27 -25.88
CA VAL A 373 11.83 -63.64 -27.05
C VAL A 373 11.42 -62.76 -28.21
N PHE A 374 12.36 -62.14 -28.87
CA PHE A 374 12.16 -61.27 -30.02
C PHE A 374 12.34 -62.07 -31.28
N ASN A 375 11.42 -61.88 -32.22
CA ASN A 375 11.43 -62.51 -33.55
C ASN A 375 11.77 -61.49 -34.60
#